data_7e9b1b1245cbf46fcde6c87cc63ddaed
#
_entry.id   7e9b1b1245cbf46fcde6c87cc63ddaed
#
_cell.length_a   1.000
_cell.length_b   1.000
_cell.length_c   1.000
_cell.angle_alpha   90.00
_cell.angle_beta   90.00
_cell.angle_gamma   90.00
#
_symmetry.space_group_name_H-M   'P 1'
#
loop_
_entity.id
_entity.type
_entity.pdbx_description
1 polymer ?
#
loop_
_entity_poly.entity_id
_entity_poly.type
_entity_poly.pdbx_seq_one_letter_code
_entity_poly.pdbx_strand_id
1 'polypeptide(L)'
;MRYLVTVLLAATLAGCAARPQQTLGTLNTTDPRFDTPECREIRLRALQYDDRVGERLAVGVVSGLLLGPFGLPIAAAADARQDEERQAFNREIQLRCVTPAARPAPPPPTR
;
A
#
# COMPACT_ATOMS: atom_id res chain seq x y z
N MET A 1 -20.80 -5.98 24.61
CA MET A 1 -20.42 -4.69 24.03
C MET A 1 -18.91 -4.41 24.06
N ARG A 2 -18.23 -4.65 25.17
CA ARG A 2 -16.77 -4.36 25.29
C ARG A 2 -15.91 -5.14 24.27
N TYR A 3 -16.26 -6.38 23.97
CA TYR A 3 -15.54 -7.21 22.99
C TYR A 3 -15.79 -6.78 21.54
N LEU A 4 -16.98 -6.27 21.23
CA LEU A 4 -17.28 -5.75 19.90
C LEU A 4 -16.48 -4.47 19.59
N VAL A 5 -16.29 -3.59 20.57
CA VAL A 5 -15.51 -2.38 20.42
C VAL A 5 -14.02 -2.72 20.24
N THR A 6 -13.49 -3.69 20.98
CA THR A 6 -12.09 -4.13 20.82
C THR A 6 -11.83 -4.83 19.49
N VAL A 7 -12.77 -5.61 19.00
CA VAL A 7 -12.66 -6.25 17.68
C VAL A 7 -12.73 -5.22 16.55
N LEU A 8 -13.63 -4.21 16.67
CA LEU A 8 -13.68 -3.12 15.70
C LEU A 8 -12.39 -2.28 15.70
N LEU A 9 -11.84 -1.96 16.89
CA LEU A 9 -10.57 -1.22 16.97
C LEU A 9 -9.39 -2.00 16.38
N ALA A 10 -9.35 -3.33 16.57
CA ALA A 10 -8.33 -4.18 16.01
C ALA A 10 -8.43 -4.30 14.48
N ALA A 11 -9.65 -4.27 13.94
CA ALA A 11 -9.87 -4.32 12.50
C ALA A 11 -9.42 -3.04 11.76
N THR A 12 -9.45 -1.88 12.44
CA THR A 12 -8.99 -0.61 11.85
C THR A 12 -7.45 -0.47 11.80
N LEU A 13 -6.72 -1.28 12.55
CA LEU A 13 -5.25 -1.34 12.55
C LEU A 13 -4.67 -2.34 11.53
N ALA A 14 -5.53 -3.13 10.87
CA ALA A 14 -5.12 -4.03 9.79
C ALA A 14 -4.78 -3.21 8.54
N GLY A 15 -3.55 -2.79 8.51
CA GLY A 15 -2.84 -1.86 7.71
C GLY A 15 -3.21 -1.74 6.23
N CYS A 16 -3.61 -0.55 5.86
CA CYS A 16 -3.39 -0.07 4.50
C CYS A 16 -1.89 -0.15 4.19
N ALA A 17 -1.51 -0.82 3.11
CA ALA A 17 -0.12 -0.80 2.65
C ALA A 17 0.33 0.66 2.48
N ALA A 18 1.53 0.98 2.96
CA ALA A 18 2.07 2.33 2.88
C ALA A 18 2.07 2.81 1.43
N ARG A 19 1.76 4.07 1.22
CA ARG A 19 1.85 4.68 -0.12
C ARG A 19 3.30 4.71 -0.57
N PRO A 20 3.60 4.52 -1.86
CA PRO A 20 4.96 4.59 -2.37
C PRO A 20 5.70 5.87 -1.97
N GLN A 21 5.02 7.02 -1.94
CA GLN A 21 5.60 8.29 -1.48
C GLN A 21 6.02 8.25 0.00
N GLN A 22 5.26 7.59 0.85
CA GLN A 22 5.61 7.40 2.26
C GLN A 22 6.81 6.48 2.42
N THR A 23 6.89 5.44 1.60
CA THR A 23 8.03 4.52 1.56
C THR A 23 9.32 5.25 1.18
N LEU A 24 9.26 6.23 0.27
CA LEU A 24 10.42 7.06 -0.07
C LEU A 24 10.97 7.82 1.14
N GLY A 25 10.10 8.30 2.03
CA GLY A 25 10.50 8.99 3.25
C GLY A 25 11.24 8.12 4.27
N THR A 26 11.15 6.80 4.14
CA THR A 26 11.85 5.84 5.02
C THR A 26 13.20 5.38 4.48
N LEU A 27 13.55 5.78 3.25
CA LEU A 27 14.82 5.37 2.63
C LEU A 27 16.01 6.06 3.30
N ASN A 28 17.07 5.29 3.50
CA ASN A 28 18.32 5.83 3.99
C ASN A 28 19.10 6.48 2.83
N THR A 29 19.25 7.80 2.89
CA THR A 29 19.96 8.57 1.86
C THR A 29 21.45 8.30 1.81
N THR A 30 22.02 7.66 2.84
CA THR A 30 23.42 7.26 2.88
C THR A 30 23.69 5.87 2.31
N ASP A 31 22.63 5.14 1.92
CA ASP A 31 22.77 3.82 1.30
C ASP A 31 23.47 3.95 -0.07
N PRO A 32 24.47 3.10 -0.37
CA PRO A 32 25.17 3.15 -1.66
C PRO A 32 24.26 3.01 -2.88
N ARG A 33 23.11 2.36 -2.73
CA ARG A 33 22.14 2.19 -3.81
C ARG A 33 21.21 3.39 -4.01
N PHE A 34 21.16 4.30 -3.04
CA PHE A 34 20.24 5.45 -3.10
C PHE A 34 20.46 6.33 -4.34
N ASP A 35 21.70 6.53 -4.74
CA ASP A 35 22.08 7.38 -5.89
C ASP A 35 22.22 6.62 -7.21
N THR A 36 21.93 5.33 -7.23
CA THR A 36 21.95 4.54 -8.48
C THR A 36 20.86 4.99 -9.45
N PRO A 37 21.07 4.84 -10.78
CA PRO A 37 20.07 5.17 -11.78
C PRO A 37 18.74 4.43 -11.56
N GLU A 38 18.81 3.16 -11.17
CA GLU A 38 17.66 2.31 -10.91
C GLU A 38 16.82 2.79 -9.73
N CYS A 39 17.49 3.21 -8.64
CA CYS A 39 16.80 3.79 -7.49
C CYS A 39 16.20 5.15 -7.84
N ARG A 40 16.91 5.97 -8.59
CA ARG A 40 16.43 7.29 -9.03
C ARG A 40 15.17 7.15 -9.89
N GLU A 41 15.15 6.22 -10.81
CA GLU A 41 14.01 5.94 -11.68
C GLU A 41 12.78 5.53 -10.86
N ILE A 42 12.92 4.56 -9.95
CA ILE A 42 11.78 4.10 -9.15
C ILE A 42 11.27 5.19 -8.20
N ARG A 43 12.13 6.06 -7.69
CA ARG A 43 11.72 7.21 -6.87
C ARG A 43 10.87 8.19 -7.67
N LEU A 44 11.24 8.50 -8.91
CA LEU A 44 10.44 9.36 -9.78
C LEU A 44 9.07 8.75 -10.08
N ARG A 45 9.01 7.46 -10.35
CA ARG A 45 7.73 6.74 -10.53
C ARG A 45 6.88 6.78 -9.26
N ALA A 46 7.50 6.63 -8.09
CA ALA A 46 6.80 6.69 -6.82
C ALA A 46 6.17 8.07 -6.55
N LEU A 47 6.86 9.15 -6.93
CA LEU A 47 6.32 10.51 -6.81
C LEU A 47 5.14 10.76 -7.75
N GLN A 48 5.10 10.07 -8.88
CA GLN A 48 4.01 10.16 -9.86
C GLN A 48 2.88 9.16 -9.60
N TYR A 49 3.02 8.31 -8.60
CA TYR A 49 2.03 7.30 -8.28
C TYR A 49 0.72 7.95 -7.82
N ASP A 50 -0.34 7.67 -8.54
CA ASP A 50 -1.69 8.12 -8.20
C ASP A 50 -2.45 6.99 -7.49
N ASP A 51 -2.89 7.26 -6.29
CA ASP A 51 -3.68 6.32 -5.48
C ASP A 51 -5.11 6.11 -5.98
N ARG A 52 -5.53 6.83 -7.00
CA ARG A 52 -6.90 6.79 -7.52
C ARG A 52 -7.98 6.89 -6.44
N VAL A 53 -7.71 7.68 -5.41
CA VAL A 53 -8.61 7.85 -4.27
C VAL A 53 -9.97 8.38 -4.71
N GLY A 54 -9.98 9.31 -5.67
CA GLY A 54 -11.21 9.86 -6.23
C GLY A 54 -12.04 8.80 -6.96
N GLU A 55 -11.40 7.92 -7.72
CA GLU A 55 -12.05 6.81 -8.41
C GLU A 55 -12.66 5.81 -7.43
N ARG A 56 -11.94 5.50 -6.35
CA ARG A 56 -12.45 4.61 -5.29
C ARG A 56 -13.65 5.17 -4.57
N LEU A 57 -13.60 6.46 -4.22
CA LEU A 57 -14.75 7.12 -3.58
C LEU A 57 -15.95 7.12 -4.50
N ALA A 58 -15.77 7.38 -5.78
CA ALA A 58 -16.82 7.32 -6.77
C ALA A 58 -17.41 5.90 -6.90
N VAL A 59 -16.56 4.88 -7.01
CA VAL A 59 -16.99 3.47 -7.06
C VAL A 59 -17.71 3.08 -5.77
N GLY A 60 -17.19 3.45 -4.60
CA GLY A 60 -17.81 3.14 -3.32
C GLY A 60 -19.17 3.79 -3.16
N VAL A 61 -19.31 5.06 -3.50
CA VAL A 61 -20.57 5.79 -3.44
C VAL A 61 -21.59 5.24 -4.44
N VAL A 62 -21.20 5.07 -5.70
CA VAL A 62 -22.09 4.55 -6.75
C VAL A 62 -22.52 3.12 -6.43
N SER A 63 -21.60 2.26 -6.02
CA SER A 63 -21.92 0.88 -5.65
C SER A 63 -22.85 0.82 -4.44
N GLY A 64 -22.61 1.67 -3.43
CA GLY A 64 -23.48 1.75 -2.26
C GLY A 64 -24.88 2.26 -2.56
N LEU A 65 -25.03 3.25 -3.45
CA LEU A 65 -26.31 3.81 -3.83
C LEU A 65 -27.12 2.90 -4.75
N LEU A 66 -26.45 2.23 -5.71
CA LEU A 66 -27.13 1.41 -6.72
C LEU A 66 -27.32 -0.04 -6.29
N LEU A 67 -26.39 -0.61 -5.57
CA LEU A 67 -26.36 -2.03 -5.22
C LEU A 67 -26.61 -2.28 -3.72
N GLY A 68 -26.71 -1.21 -2.92
CA GLY A 68 -26.90 -1.34 -1.48
C GLY A 68 -25.80 -2.20 -0.83
N PRO A 69 -26.18 -3.16 0.07
CA PRO A 69 -25.20 -3.98 0.77
C PRO A 69 -24.38 -4.89 -0.16
N PHE A 70 -24.84 -5.16 -1.38
CA PHE A 70 -24.12 -5.95 -2.38
C PHE A 70 -22.98 -5.18 -3.06
N GLY A 71 -22.92 -3.85 -2.92
CA GLY A 71 -21.81 -3.04 -3.43
C GLY A 71 -20.53 -3.14 -2.60
N LEU A 72 -20.62 -3.54 -1.33
CA LEU A 72 -19.48 -3.64 -0.42
C LEU A 72 -18.38 -4.62 -0.90
N PRO A 73 -18.69 -5.84 -1.38
CA PRO A 73 -17.67 -6.76 -1.84
C PRO A 73 -16.94 -6.25 -3.10
N ILE A 74 -17.60 -5.47 -3.95
CA ILE A 74 -17.00 -4.87 -5.15
C ILE A 74 -15.97 -3.80 -4.74
N ALA A 75 -16.33 -2.93 -3.80
CA ALA A 75 -15.43 -1.92 -3.25
C ALA A 75 -14.22 -2.56 -2.54
N ALA A 76 -14.46 -3.61 -1.75
CA ALA A 76 -13.40 -4.33 -1.06
C ALA A 76 -12.43 -5.03 -2.04
N ALA A 77 -12.92 -5.59 -3.15
CA ALA A 77 -12.08 -6.20 -4.17
C ALA A 77 -11.19 -5.17 -4.89
N ALA A 78 -11.70 -3.97 -5.16
CA ALA A 78 -10.93 -2.88 -5.74
C ALA A 78 -9.82 -2.39 -4.80
N ASP A 79 -10.11 -2.28 -3.50
CA ASP A 79 -9.13 -1.92 -2.48
C ASP A 79 -8.02 -2.98 -2.33
N ALA A 80 -8.37 -4.26 -2.32
CA ALA A 80 -7.41 -5.34 -2.23
C ALA A 80 -6.41 -5.34 -3.40
N ARG A 81 -6.87 -5.13 -4.62
CA ARG A 81 -6.00 -5.03 -5.79
C ARG A 81 -5.02 -3.87 -5.68
N GLN A 82 -5.47 -2.71 -5.22
CA GLN A 82 -4.61 -1.55 -5.08
C GLN A 82 -3.58 -1.73 -3.95
N ASP A 83 -3.94 -2.43 -2.88
CA ASP A 83 -2.99 -2.76 -1.83
C ASP A 83 -1.91 -3.74 -2.32
N GLU A 84 -2.26 -4.70 -3.16
CA GLU A 84 -1.29 -5.57 -3.83
C GLU A 84 -0.32 -4.78 -4.73
N GLU A 85 -0.84 -3.84 -5.52
CA GLU A 85 -0.01 -2.96 -6.36
C GLU A 85 0.95 -2.11 -5.51
N ARG A 86 0.47 -1.54 -4.41
CA ARG A 86 1.31 -0.77 -3.48
C ARG A 86 2.38 -1.63 -2.84
N GLN A 87 2.04 -2.83 -2.40
CA GLN A 87 3.01 -3.76 -1.81
C GLN A 87 4.07 -4.18 -2.82
N ALA A 88 3.67 -4.49 -4.05
CA ALA A 88 4.59 -4.82 -5.13
C ALA A 88 5.54 -3.66 -5.43
N PHE A 89 5.00 -2.45 -5.51
CA PHE A 89 5.77 -1.24 -5.76
C PHE A 89 6.74 -0.92 -4.61
N ASN A 90 6.28 -0.99 -3.37
CA ASN A 90 7.11 -0.79 -2.18
C ASN A 90 8.26 -1.82 -2.12
N ARG A 91 7.97 -3.08 -2.48
CA ARG A 91 8.99 -4.12 -2.59
C ARG A 91 10.04 -3.77 -3.65
N GLU A 92 9.61 -3.28 -4.80
CA GLU A 92 10.51 -2.85 -5.87
C GLU A 92 11.42 -1.68 -5.42
N ILE A 93 10.87 -0.71 -4.70
CA ILE A 93 11.66 0.38 -4.09
C ILE A 93 12.74 -0.19 -3.16
N GLN A 94 12.38 -1.12 -2.28
CA GLN A 94 13.33 -1.77 -1.38
C GLN A 94 14.42 -2.54 -2.13
N LEU A 95 14.05 -3.24 -3.20
CA LEU A 95 15.01 -4.01 -4.00
C LEU A 95 16.02 -3.15 -4.74
N ARG A 96 15.60 -1.96 -5.20
CA ARG A 96 16.43 -1.07 -6.00
C ARG A 96 17.22 -0.05 -5.17
N CYS A 97 16.65 0.40 -4.05
CA CYS A 97 17.19 1.51 -3.26
C CYS A 97 17.88 1.10 -1.96
N VAL A 98 17.72 -0.16 -1.52
CA VAL A 98 18.27 -0.63 -0.24
C VAL A 98 19.23 -1.79 -0.48
N THR A 99 20.41 -1.72 0.15
CA THR A 99 21.39 -2.80 0.10
C THR A 99 20.83 -4.10 0.71
N PRO A 100 21.12 -5.28 0.16
CA PRO A 100 20.53 -6.53 0.65
C PRO A 100 20.70 -6.79 2.16
N ALA A 101 21.83 -6.37 2.73
CA ALA A 101 22.11 -6.52 4.16
C ALA A 101 21.23 -5.65 5.06
N ALA A 102 20.67 -4.56 4.54
CA ALA A 102 19.82 -3.61 5.27
C ALA A 102 18.32 -3.82 5.03
N ARG A 103 17.94 -4.81 4.21
CA ARG A 103 16.52 -5.09 3.92
C ARG A 103 15.84 -5.76 5.10
N PRO A 104 14.62 -5.32 5.44
CA PRO A 104 13.80 -6.08 6.38
C PRO A 104 13.49 -7.48 5.82
N ALA A 105 13.43 -8.46 6.70
CA ALA A 105 13.04 -9.81 6.32
C ALA A 105 11.65 -9.82 5.67
N PRO A 106 11.43 -10.63 4.64
CA PRO A 106 10.10 -10.78 4.06
C PRO A 106 9.13 -11.31 5.13
N PRO A 107 7.86 -10.86 5.11
CA PRO A 107 6.87 -11.40 6.03
C PRO A 107 6.73 -12.91 5.84
N PRO A 108 6.47 -13.67 6.89
CA PRO A 108 6.26 -15.11 6.78
C PRO A 108 5.07 -15.38 5.85
N PRO A 109 5.13 -16.46 5.08
CA PRO A 109 4.03 -16.82 4.20
C PRO A 109 2.76 -17.03 5.02
N THR A 110 1.73 -16.30 4.68
CA THR A 110 0.38 -16.52 5.24
C THR A 110 -0.11 -17.88 4.74
N ARG A 111 -0.24 -18.80 5.68
CA ARG A 111 -0.89 -20.09 5.42
C ARG A 111 -2.39 -19.95 5.39
#